data_53643f64cf4caaf5830213a58d946e70
#
_entry.id   53643f64cf4caaf5830213a58d946e70
#
_cell.length_a   1.000
_cell.length_b   1.000
_cell.length_c   1.000
_cell.angle_alpha   90.00
_cell.angle_beta   90.00
_cell.angle_gamma   90.00
#
_symmetry.space_group_name_H-M   'P 1'
#
loop_
_entity.id
_entity.type
_entity.pdbx_description
1 polymer ?
#
loop_
_entity_poly.entity_id
_entity_poly.type
_entity_poly.pdbx_seq_one_letter_code
_entity_poly.pdbx_strand_id
1 'polypeptide(L)'
;MLPESGPSCTLVPMKAPRALLTPPVGSRDHVLGGTDARVTLVEYGDFECPFCGAAYPQLKRVLKALAPKVRFVFRHFPLGEQHPHAPLAAEVAEAAAAQGKFWEMHDLLYEHQAALGEDDLLRYARQLGLDADRVRRELAEHTHAARVREDFLSGVRSGVSGTPRFFINGRPHDEPGDASTLAVALRRAL
;
A
#
# COMPACT_ATOMS: atom_id res chain seq x y z
N MET A 1 62.21 20.61 12.41
CA MET A 1 61.62 19.31 12.75
C MET A 1 60.12 19.59 13.01
N LEU A 2 59.24 19.38 11.99
CA LEU A 2 57.82 19.59 12.09
C LEU A 2 57.15 18.30 12.51
N PRO A 3 56.12 18.27 13.38
CA PRO A 3 55.46 17.05 13.79
C PRO A 3 54.52 16.53 12.68
N GLU A 4 54.53 15.22 12.54
CA GLU A 4 53.73 14.46 11.59
C GLU A 4 52.24 14.61 11.88
N SER A 5 51.47 14.79 10.82
CA SER A 5 49.99 14.81 10.84
C SER A 5 49.48 13.41 11.18
N GLY A 6 48.78 13.27 12.29
CA GLY A 6 48.09 12.06 12.72
C GLY A 6 46.96 11.63 11.73
N PRO A 7 46.56 10.36 11.81
CA PRO A 7 45.57 9.83 10.88
C PRO A 7 44.19 10.50 11.01
N SER A 8 43.71 11.04 9.90
CA SER A 8 42.35 11.60 9.78
C SER A 8 41.32 10.50 9.98
N CYS A 9 40.59 10.54 11.09
CA CYS A 9 39.49 9.63 11.36
C CYS A 9 38.29 10.00 10.46
N THR A 10 38.18 9.34 9.34
CA THR A 10 37.03 9.49 8.43
C THR A 10 35.83 8.80 9.09
N LEU A 11 34.90 9.58 9.65
CA LEU A 11 33.62 9.09 10.13
C LEU A 11 32.82 8.55 8.94
N VAL A 12 32.73 7.23 8.81
CA VAL A 12 31.82 6.57 7.91
C VAL A 12 30.41 6.88 8.41
N PRO A 13 29.55 7.53 7.62
CA PRO A 13 28.19 7.82 8.07
C PRO A 13 27.45 6.50 8.32
N MET A 14 27.16 6.21 9.59
CA MET A 14 26.31 5.08 9.96
C MET A 14 24.92 5.36 9.39
N LYS A 15 24.50 4.54 8.40
CA LYS A 15 23.14 4.59 7.84
C LYS A 15 22.17 4.33 8.99
N ALA A 16 21.26 5.27 9.26
CA ALA A 16 20.26 5.10 10.31
C ALA A 16 19.54 3.75 10.16
N PRO A 17 19.20 3.06 11.26
CA PRO A 17 18.49 1.80 11.21
C PRO A 17 17.19 2.00 10.43
N ARG A 18 16.97 1.18 9.41
CA ARG A 18 15.77 1.25 8.57
C ARG A 18 14.54 0.90 9.40
N ALA A 19 13.53 1.75 9.36
CA ALA A 19 12.26 1.48 10.05
C ALA A 19 11.65 0.18 9.51
N LEU A 20 11.29 -0.73 10.42
CA LEU A 20 10.57 -1.95 10.07
C LEU A 20 9.08 -1.67 9.99
N LEU A 21 8.35 -2.52 9.27
CA LEU A 21 6.89 -2.49 9.22
C LEU A 21 6.30 -2.53 10.63
N THR A 22 5.55 -1.50 11.00
CA THR A 22 4.97 -1.34 12.34
C THR A 22 3.53 -0.85 12.27
N PRO A 23 2.55 -1.63 12.76
CA PRO A 23 2.67 -2.99 13.31
C PRO A 23 2.94 -4.05 12.23
N PRO A 24 3.38 -5.26 12.62
CA PRO A 24 3.43 -6.41 11.70
C PRO A 24 2.07 -6.70 11.09
N VAL A 25 2.05 -7.48 9.99
CA VAL A 25 0.80 -7.93 9.36
C VAL A 25 -0.02 -8.76 10.36
N GLY A 26 -1.32 -8.44 10.46
CA GLY A 26 -2.25 -9.02 11.40
C GLY A 26 -3.63 -9.30 10.80
N SER A 27 -4.59 -9.66 11.66
CA SER A 27 -5.95 -10.07 11.24
C SER A 27 -6.80 -8.95 10.65
N ARG A 28 -6.40 -7.70 10.82
CA ARG A 28 -7.12 -6.54 10.27
C ARG A 28 -6.64 -6.12 8.88
N ASP A 29 -5.56 -6.72 8.41
CA ASP A 29 -5.01 -6.40 7.09
C ASP A 29 -5.83 -7.06 5.97
N HIS A 30 -5.96 -6.36 4.84
CA HIS A 30 -6.47 -6.94 3.62
C HIS A 30 -5.38 -7.79 2.97
N VAL A 31 -5.58 -9.11 2.97
CA VAL A 31 -4.60 -10.08 2.51
C VAL A 31 -5.12 -10.81 1.27
N LEU A 32 -4.35 -10.81 0.21
CA LEU A 32 -4.55 -11.62 -1.00
C LEU A 32 -3.52 -12.74 -1.03
N GLY A 33 -3.97 -13.99 -1.10
CA GLY A 33 -3.12 -15.19 -1.09
C GLY A 33 -3.22 -15.98 0.21
N GLY A 34 -2.54 -17.13 0.24
CA GLY A 34 -2.64 -18.09 1.36
C GLY A 34 -1.81 -17.68 2.59
N THR A 35 -2.21 -18.21 3.74
CA THR A 35 -1.49 -18.01 5.02
C THR A 35 -0.15 -18.71 5.08
N ASP A 36 0.04 -19.75 4.26
CA ASP A 36 1.23 -20.57 4.11
C ASP A 36 2.26 -19.99 3.12
N ALA A 37 1.96 -18.82 2.53
CA ALA A 37 2.88 -18.12 1.62
C ALA A 37 4.20 -17.78 2.33
N ARG A 38 5.33 -18.13 1.69
CA ARG A 38 6.68 -17.94 2.25
C ARG A 38 7.09 -16.47 2.35
N VAL A 39 6.55 -15.65 1.47
CA VAL A 39 6.88 -14.22 1.39
C VAL A 39 5.61 -13.39 1.55
N THR A 40 5.70 -12.35 2.38
CA THR A 40 4.66 -11.33 2.53
C THR A 40 5.14 -10.04 1.89
N LEU A 41 4.41 -9.56 0.89
CA LEU A 41 4.58 -8.25 0.30
C LEU A 41 3.50 -7.31 0.86
N VAL A 42 3.89 -6.20 1.47
CA VAL A 42 2.99 -5.15 1.91
C VAL A 42 3.19 -3.92 1.04
N GLU A 43 2.10 -3.35 0.55
CA GLU A 43 2.07 -2.04 -0.10
C GLU A 43 1.33 -1.04 0.79
N TYR A 44 1.93 0.11 1.00
CA TYR A 44 1.20 1.32 1.37
C TYR A 44 0.88 2.06 0.08
N GLY A 45 -0.40 2.13 -0.24
CA GLY A 45 -0.91 2.63 -1.51
C GLY A 45 -1.93 3.74 -1.36
N ASP A 46 -2.08 4.50 -2.45
CA ASP A 46 -3.00 5.61 -2.61
C ASP A 46 -3.69 5.44 -3.96
N PHE A 47 -5.02 5.35 -3.96
CA PHE A 47 -5.81 5.06 -5.16
C PHE A 47 -5.78 6.17 -6.22
N GLU A 48 -5.45 7.40 -5.84
CA GLU A 48 -5.33 8.52 -6.79
C GLU A 48 -3.87 8.80 -7.20
N CYS A 49 -2.89 8.17 -6.52
CA CYS A 49 -1.48 8.35 -6.83
C CYS A 49 -1.11 7.76 -8.21
N PRO A 50 -0.58 8.56 -9.15
CA PRO A 50 -0.25 8.07 -10.50
C PRO A 50 0.86 7.00 -10.48
N PHE A 51 1.77 7.06 -9.51
CA PHE A 51 2.83 6.06 -9.36
C PHE A 51 2.27 4.70 -8.88
N CYS A 52 1.26 4.71 -8.00
CA CYS A 52 0.54 3.50 -7.61
C CYS A 52 -0.21 2.90 -8.80
N GLY A 53 -0.90 3.74 -9.59
CA GLY A 53 -1.60 3.29 -10.80
C GLY A 53 -0.64 2.70 -11.85
N ALA A 54 0.54 3.28 -12.02
CA ALA A 54 1.57 2.73 -12.91
C ALA A 54 2.15 1.39 -12.40
N ALA A 55 2.27 1.23 -11.08
CA ALA A 55 2.76 0.00 -10.46
C ALA A 55 1.73 -1.13 -10.48
N TYR A 56 0.43 -0.82 -10.32
CA TYR A 56 -0.66 -1.78 -10.18
C TYR A 56 -0.70 -2.90 -11.23
N PRO A 57 -0.73 -2.65 -12.57
CA PRO A 57 -0.83 -3.71 -13.56
C PRO A 57 0.40 -4.62 -13.58
N GLN A 58 1.55 -4.09 -13.23
CA GLN A 58 2.79 -4.84 -13.15
C GLN A 58 2.83 -5.70 -11.89
N LEU A 59 2.44 -5.13 -10.74
CA LEU A 59 2.29 -5.83 -9.48
C LEU A 59 1.34 -7.03 -9.62
N LYS A 60 0.18 -6.81 -10.24
CA LYS A 60 -0.82 -7.88 -10.50
C LYS A 60 -0.21 -9.05 -11.30
N ARG A 61 0.61 -8.75 -12.33
CA ARG A 61 1.34 -9.80 -13.09
C ARG A 61 2.37 -10.54 -12.25
N VAL A 62 3.14 -9.83 -11.43
CA VAL A 62 4.16 -10.42 -10.56
C VAL A 62 3.52 -11.32 -9.51
N LEU A 63 2.46 -10.86 -8.84
CA LEU A 63 1.73 -11.65 -7.86
C LEU A 63 1.14 -12.93 -8.47
N LYS A 64 0.53 -12.83 -9.66
CA LYS A 64 0.02 -13.99 -10.40
C LYS A 64 1.12 -15.01 -10.72
N ALA A 65 2.30 -14.54 -11.14
CA ALA A 65 3.42 -15.40 -11.50
C ALA A 65 4.10 -16.06 -10.28
N LEU A 66 3.98 -15.47 -9.09
CA LEU A 66 4.60 -15.96 -7.86
C LEU A 66 3.61 -16.64 -6.91
N ALA A 67 2.32 -16.67 -7.25
CA ALA A 67 1.32 -17.42 -6.47
C ALA A 67 1.62 -18.93 -6.49
N PRO A 68 1.35 -19.66 -5.42
CA PRO A 68 0.87 -19.22 -4.10
C PRO A 68 1.99 -18.82 -3.10
N LYS A 69 3.24 -18.67 -3.56
CA LYS A 69 4.41 -18.48 -2.69
C LYS A 69 4.49 -17.10 -2.05
N VAL A 70 3.79 -16.11 -2.62
CA VAL A 70 3.75 -14.72 -2.15
C VAL A 70 2.31 -14.38 -1.80
N ARG A 71 2.07 -13.86 -0.59
CA ARG A 71 0.83 -13.18 -0.21
C ARG A 71 1.04 -11.67 -0.27
N PHE A 72 0.01 -10.97 -0.68
CA PHE A 72 0.01 -9.53 -0.83
C PHE A 72 -0.90 -8.89 0.24
N VAL A 73 -0.45 -7.79 0.80
CA VAL A 73 -1.18 -7.00 1.80
C VAL A 73 -1.23 -5.57 1.32
N PHE A 74 -2.42 -4.98 1.34
CA PHE A 74 -2.62 -3.58 1.04
C PHE A 74 -2.95 -2.80 2.32
N ARG A 75 -2.33 -1.64 2.49
CA ARG A 75 -2.62 -0.67 3.54
C ARG A 75 -2.83 0.72 2.93
N HIS A 76 -3.84 1.41 3.38
CA HIS A 76 -4.17 2.75 2.90
C HIS A 76 -3.13 3.78 3.35
N PHE A 77 -2.68 4.61 2.39
CA PHE A 77 -1.84 5.77 2.69
C PHE A 77 -2.25 6.95 1.81
N PRO A 78 -3.51 7.45 1.93
CA PRO A 78 -4.01 8.53 1.10
C PRO A 78 -3.29 9.84 1.40
N LEU A 79 -2.75 10.48 0.37
CA LEU A 79 -2.05 11.76 0.44
C LEU A 79 -3.04 12.90 0.10
N GLY A 80 -4.05 13.11 0.92
CA GLY A 80 -5.20 13.98 0.65
C GLY A 80 -4.88 15.43 0.30
N GLU A 81 -3.70 15.95 0.65
CA GLU A 81 -3.25 17.28 0.21
C GLU A 81 -2.88 17.32 -1.27
N GLN A 82 -2.34 16.24 -1.83
CA GLN A 82 -1.97 16.10 -3.24
C GLN A 82 -3.07 15.41 -4.06
N HIS A 83 -3.80 14.51 -3.43
CA HIS A 83 -4.77 13.61 -4.02
C HIS A 83 -6.12 13.76 -3.30
N PRO A 84 -6.96 14.74 -3.67
CA PRO A 84 -8.16 15.11 -2.90
C PRO A 84 -9.22 14.01 -2.83
N HIS A 85 -9.28 13.08 -3.80
CA HIS A 85 -10.23 11.97 -3.80
C HIS A 85 -9.71 10.72 -3.09
N ALA A 86 -8.39 10.63 -2.83
CA ALA A 86 -7.78 9.45 -2.24
C ALA A 86 -8.37 9.03 -0.88
N PRO A 87 -8.70 9.96 0.06
CA PRO A 87 -9.34 9.59 1.31
C PRO A 87 -10.69 8.90 1.11
N LEU A 88 -11.54 9.46 0.24
CA LEU A 88 -12.88 8.91 -0.02
C LEU A 88 -12.79 7.58 -0.79
N ALA A 89 -11.85 7.45 -1.73
CA ALA A 89 -11.56 6.19 -2.42
C ALA A 89 -11.08 5.10 -1.45
N ALA A 90 -10.30 5.45 -0.43
CA ALA A 90 -9.91 4.52 0.62
C ALA A 90 -11.11 4.08 1.48
N GLU A 91 -12.00 5.01 1.83
CA GLU A 91 -13.21 4.71 2.60
C GLU A 91 -14.17 3.81 1.83
N VAL A 92 -14.35 4.02 0.51
CA VAL A 92 -15.21 3.13 -0.29
C VAL A 92 -14.63 1.72 -0.42
N ALA A 93 -13.29 1.58 -0.45
CA ALA A 93 -12.65 0.27 -0.43
C ALA A 93 -12.93 -0.48 0.89
N GLU A 94 -12.94 0.23 2.03
CA GLU A 94 -13.32 -0.34 3.32
C GLU A 94 -14.83 -0.64 3.42
N ALA A 95 -15.70 0.20 2.85
CA ALA A 95 -17.12 -0.08 2.74
C ALA A 95 -17.39 -1.35 1.90
N ALA A 96 -16.61 -1.54 0.84
CA ALA A 96 -16.63 -2.78 0.04
C ALA A 96 -16.08 -3.98 0.83
N ALA A 97 -15.03 -3.77 1.64
CA ALA A 97 -14.50 -4.79 2.54
C ALA A 97 -15.54 -5.30 3.53
N ALA A 98 -16.35 -4.39 4.10
CA ALA A 98 -17.44 -4.74 5.00
C ALA A 98 -18.54 -5.59 4.33
N GLN A 99 -18.55 -5.67 3.00
CA GLN A 99 -19.43 -6.49 2.18
C GLN A 99 -18.68 -7.61 1.42
N GLY A 100 -17.41 -7.89 1.81
CA GLY A 100 -16.61 -8.99 1.27
C GLY A 100 -16.02 -8.74 -0.13
N LYS A 101 -15.91 -7.47 -0.56
CA LYS A 101 -15.51 -7.08 -1.93
C LYS A 101 -14.34 -6.09 -1.98
N PHE A 102 -13.42 -6.17 -0.99
CA PHE A 102 -12.26 -5.28 -0.93
C PHE A 102 -11.44 -5.31 -2.22
N TRP A 103 -11.03 -6.50 -2.66
CA TRP A 103 -10.10 -6.64 -3.77
C TRP A 103 -10.71 -6.26 -5.11
N GLU A 104 -12.00 -6.53 -5.30
CA GLU A 104 -12.71 -6.10 -6.50
C GLU A 104 -12.85 -4.57 -6.56
N MET A 105 -13.09 -3.93 -5.43
CA MET A 105 -13.13 -2.46 -5.36
C MET A 105 -11.73 -1.87 -5.53
N HIS A 106 -10.71 -2.44 -4.88
CA HIS A 106 -9.31 -2.06 -5.04
C HIS A 106 -8.89 -2.06 -6.52
N ASP A 107 -9.23 -3.13 -7.25
CA ASP A 107 -8.92 -3.25 -8.67
C ASP A 107 -9.65 -2.16 -9.50
N LEU A 108 -10.95 -1.95 -9.28
CA LEU A 108 -11.72 -0.93 -9.97
C LEU A 108 -11.18 0.48 -9.75
N LEU A 109 -10.78 0.82 -8.53
CA LEU A 109 -10.24 2.14 -8.20
C LEU A 109 -8.94 2.41 -8.95
N TYR A 110 -8.02 1.45 -9.02
CA TYR A 110 -6.79 1.60 -9.79
C TYR A 110 -7.01 1.60 -11.30
N GLU A 111 -7.97 0.82 -11.79
CA GLU A 111 -8.31 0.76 -13.22
C GLU A 111 -9.00 2.04 -13.71
N HIS A 112 -9.52 2.87 -12.78
CA HIS A 112 -10.30 4.07 -13.08
C HIS A 112 -9.83 5.30 -12.31
N GLN A 113 -8.53 5.48 -12.11
CA GLN A 113 -7.96 6.58 -11.31
C GLN A 113 -8.42 7.99 -11.70
N ALA A 114 -8.83 8.19 -12.96
CA ALA A 114 -9.34 9.48 -13.43
C ALA A 114 -10.80 9.75 -13.03
N ALA A 115 -11.48 8.82 -12.36
CA ALA A 115 -12.90 8.88 -12.02
C ALA A 115 -13.11 8.36 -10.58
N LEU A 116 -12.67 9.14 -9.59
CA LEU A 116 -12.75 8.83 -8.17
C LEU A 116 -13.68 9.79 -7.39
N GLY A 117 -14.53 10.53 -8.11
CA GLY A 117 -15.58 11.34 -7.49
C GLY A 117 -16.66 10.45 -6.82
N GLU A 118 -17.41 11.02 -5.87
CA GLU A 118 -18.41 10.28 -5.09
C GLU A 118 -19.41 9.51 -5.98
N ASP A 119 -19.92 10.14 -7.06
CA ASP A 119 -20.84 9.49 -7.99
C ASP A 119 -20.20 8.28 -8.70
N ASP A 120 -18.90 8.38 -9.04
CA ASP A 120 -18.14 7.29 -9.63
C ASP A 120 -17.98 6.15 -8.64
N LEU A 121 -17.61 6.45 -7.40
CA LEU A 121 -17.46 5.46 -6.32
C LEU A 121 -18.75 4.70 -6.06
N LEU A 122 -19.88 5.39 -6.04
CA LEU A 122 -21.21 4.77 -5.91
C LEU A 122 -21.60 3.95 -7.15
N ARG A 123 -21.15 4.35 -8.35
CA ARG A 123 -21.31 3.54 -9.56
C ARG A 123 -20.53 2.23 -9.45
N TYR A 124 -19.27 2.25 -8.95
CA TYR A 124 -18.48 1.04 -8.73
C TYR A 124 -19.12 0.13 -7.70
N ALA A 125 -19.66 0.70 -6.61
CA ALA A 125 -20.39 -0.09 -5.62
C ALA A 125 -21.57 -0.87 -6.25
N ARG A 126 -22.37 -0.21 -7.10
CA ARG A 126 -23.47 -0.87 -7.84
C ARG A 126 -22.96 -1.93 -8.82
N GLN A 127 -21.85 -1.64 -9.54
CA GLN A 127 -21.23 -2.58 -10.48
C GLN A 127 -20.78 -3.87 -9.78
N LEU A 128 -20.30 -3.75 -8.55
CA LEU A 128 -19.88 -4.90 -7.72
C LEU A 128 -21.05 -5.61 -7.02
N GLY A 129 -22.29 -5.11 -7.18
CA GLY A 129 -23.46 -5.67 -6.50
C GLY A 129 -23.50 -5.39 -5.00
N LEU A 130 -22.82 -4.33 -4.54
CA LEU A 130 -22.88 -3.87 -3.15
C LEU A 130 -24.19 -3.14 -2.88
N ASP A 131 -24.58 -3.08 -1.60
CA ASP A 131 -25.62 -2.16 -1.13
C ASP A 131 -25.11 -0.71 -1.26
N ALA A 132 -25.39 -0.09 -2.40
CA ALA A 132 -24.90 1.25 -2.72
C ALA A 132 -25.53 2.34 -1.83
N ASP A 133 -26.72 2.14 -1.28
CA ASP A 133 -27.33 3.08 -0.36
C ASP A 133 -26.67 3.01 1.03
N ARG A 134 -26.27 1.82 1.44
CA ARG A 134 -25.42 1.63 2.62
C ARG A 134 -24.05 2.31 2.39
N VAL A 135 -23.39 2.06 1.26
CA VAL A 135 -22.09 2.70 0.93
C VAL A 135 -22.24 4.22 0.97
N ARG A 136 -23.30 4.80 0.38
CA ARG A 136 -23.53 6.26 0.40
C ARG A 136 -23.63 6.79 1.82
N ARG A 137 -24.39 6.13 2.71
CA ARG A 137 -24.49 6.54 4.12
C ARG A 137 -23.15 6.45 4.84
N GLU A 138 -22.43 5.34 4.66
CA GLU A 138 -21.11 5.13 5.27
C GLU A 138 -20.08 6.18 4.83
N LEU A 139 -20.10 6.60 3.55
CA LEU A 139 -19.24 7.67 3.05
C LEU A 139 -19.66 9.05 3.63
N ALA A 140 -20.95 9.37 3.66
CA ALA A 140 -21.45 10.63 4.23
C ALA A 140 -21.15 10.77 5.73
N GLU A 141 -21.12 9.65 6.46
CA GLU A 141 -20.83 9.59 7.90
C GLU A 141 -19.34 9.37 8.20
N HIS A 142 -18.51 9.20 7.18
CA HIS A 142 -17.09 8.85 7.31
C HIS A 142 -16.86 7.62 8.22
N THR A 143 -17.71 6.62 8.10
CA THR A 143 -17.73 5.42 8.95
C THR A 143 -16.39 4.70 8.96
N HIS A 144 -15.68 4.71 7.84
CA HIS A 144 -14.42 3.97 7.66
C HIS A 144 -13.16 4.86 7.80
N ALA A 145 -13.31 6.16 8.03
CA ALA A 145 -12.17 7.08 8.15
C ALA A 145 -11.18 6.69 9.25
N ALA A 146 -11.67 6.17 10.37
CA ALA A 146 -10.83 5.70 11.48
C ALA A 146 -9.93 4.53 11.04
N ARG A 147 -10.46 3.57 10.26
CA ARG A 147 -9.71 2.43 9.74
C ARG A 147 -8.64 2.87 8.74
N VAL A 148 -8.98 3.76 7.80
CA VAL A 148 -8.04 4.35 6.85
C VAL A 148 -6.92 5.10 7.59
N ARG A 149 -7.29 5.87 8.63
CA ARG A 149 -6.32 6.60 9.46
C ARG A 149 -5.37 5.67 10.23
N GLU A 150 -5.84 4.53 10.70
CA GLU A 150 -4.98 3.53 11.36
C GLU A 150 -3.87 3.04 10.41
N ASP A 151 -4.20 2.72 9.17
CA ASP A 151 -3.23 2.32 8.16
C ASP A 151 -2.25 3.44 7.86
N PHE A 152 -2.74 4.66 7.63
CA PHE A 152 -1.90 5.83 7.39
C PHE A 152 -0.90 6.03 8.53
N LEU A 153 -1.36 6.02 9.77
CA LEU A 153 -0.49 6.18 10.94
C LEU A 153 0.51 5.02 11.10
N SER A 154 0.12 3.80 10.70
CA SER A 154 1.04 2.65 10.66
C SER A 154 2.15 2.88 9.63
N GLY A 155 1.81 3.46 8.48
CA GLY A 155 2.77 3.86 7.45
C GLY A 155 3.77 4.89 7.98
N VAL A 156 3.27 5.94 8.63
CA VAL A 156 4.14 6.96 9.26
C VAL A 156 5.11 6.32 10.25
N ARG A 157 4.63 5.43 11.14
CA ARG A 157 5.48 4.69 12.08
C ARG A 157 6.49 3.77 11.39
N SER A 158 6.17 3.28 10.20
CA SER A 158 7.05 2.45 9.37
C SER A 158 8.00 3.25 8.48
N GLY A 159 8.00 4.59 8.60
CA GLY A 159 8.85 5.48 7.81
C GLY A 159 8.38 5.70 6.38
N VAL A 160 7.08 5.50 6.09
CA VAL A 160 6.47 5.81 4.80
C VAL A 160 6.31 7.32 4.69
N SER A 161 6.79 7.89 3.59
CA SER A 161 6.71 9.33 3.26
C SER A 161 6.12 9.59 1.87
N GLY A 162 5.70 8.54 1.16
CA GLY A 162 5.12 8.61 -0.18
C GLY A 162 4.67 7.24 -0.67
N THR A 163 3.92 7.21 -1.77
CA THR A 163 3.30 6.01 -2.33
C THR A 163 3.69 5.79 -3.80
N PRO A 164 3.76 4.53 -4.26
CA PRO A 164 3.65 3.31 -3.45
C PRO A 164 4.90 3.08 -2.58
N ARG A 165 4.73 2.51 -1.41
CA ARG A 165 5.84 2.05 -0.57
C ARG A 165 5.69 0.56 -0.27
N PHE A 166 6.73 -0.21 -0.57
CA PHE A 166 6.71 -1.67 -0.42
C PHE A 166 7.56 -2.14 0.75
N PHE A 167 7.08 -3.21 1.40
CA PHE A 167 7.81 -3.96 2.41
C PHE A 167 7.77 -5.46 2.06
N ILE A 168 8.94 -6.11 2.09
CA ILE A 168 9.06 -7.56 1.88
C ILE A 168 9.44 -8.20 3.21
N ASN A 169 8.62 -9.10 3.72
CA ASN A 169 8.79 -9.74 5.02
C ASN A 169 9.09 -8.72 6.15
N GLY A 170 8.33 -7.60 6.16
CA GLY A 170 8.45 -6.53 7.15
C GLY A 170 9.65 -5.59 6.98
N ARG A 171 10.48 -5.77 5.95
CA ARG A 171 11.63 -4.90 5.64
C ARG A 171 11.31 -3.99 4.47
N PRO A 172 11.66 -2.69 4.54
CA PRO A 172 11.40 -1.78 3.43
C PRO A 172 12.18 -2.19 2.19
N HIS A 173 11.51 -2.12 1.04
CA HIS A 173 12.11 -2.26 -0.29
C HIS A 173 12.47 -0.87 -0.80
N ASP A 174 13.77 -0.56 -0.89
CA ASP A 174 14.28 0.79 -1.18
C ASP A 174 14.65 1.00 -2.65
N GLU A 175 14.58 -0.02 -3.47
CA GLU A 175 14.79 0.12 -4.91
C GLU A 175 13.57 0.82 -5.55
N PRO A 176 13.74 1.53 -6.69
CA PRO A 176 12.61 2.13 -7.38
C PRO A 176 11.46 1.13 -7.48
N GLY A 177 10.25 1.57 -7.12
CA GLY A 177 9.06 0.71 -7.06
C GLY A 177 8.57 0.21 -8.42
N ASP A 178 9.47 0.08 -9.40
CA ASP A 178 9.15 -0.60 -10.65
C ASP A 178 9.02 -2.12 -10.41
N ALA A 179 8.15 -2.74 -11.16
CA ALA A 179 7.85 -4.16 -10.97
C ALA A 179 9.02 -5.08 -11.30
N SER A 180 10.04 -4.63 -12.02
CA SER A 180 11.17 -5.47 -12.36
C SER A 180 12.07 -5.68 -11.15
N THR A 181 12.40 -4.61 -10.44
CA THR A 181 13.16 -4.67 -9.19
C THR A 181 12.41 -5.39 -8.10
N LEU A 182 11.09 -5.13 -7.97
CA LEU A 182 10.22 -5.80 -7.01
C LEU A 182 10.13 -7.31 -7.28
N ALA A 183 9.98 -7.73 -8.55
CA ALA A 183 9.94 -9.15 -8.91
C ALA A 183 11.25 -9.88 -8.59
N VAL A 184 12.40 -9.24 -8.80
CA VAL A 184 13.72 -9.78 -8.43
C VAL A 184 13.84 -9.91 -6.91
N ALA A 185 13.46 -8.88 -6.16
CA ALA A 185 13.52 -8.89 -4.70
C ALA A 185 12.62 -9.97 -4.09
N LEU A 186 11.39 -10.15 -4.61
CA LEU A 186 10.48 -11.19 -4.17
C LEU A 186 11.02 -12.60 -4.45
N ARG A 187 11.62 -12.83 -5.62
CA ARG A 187 12.26 -14.13 -5.95
C ARG A 187 13.46 -14.43 -5.05
N ARG A 188 14.24 -13.42 -4.66
CA ARG A 188 15.36 -13.60 -3.71
C ARG A 188 14.89 -13.91 -2.29
N ALA A 189 13.66 -13.51 -1.94
CA ALA A 189 13.08 -13.75 -0.63
C ALA A 189 12.39 -15.12 -0.51
N LEU A 190 12.16 -15.83 -1.62
CA LEU A 190 11.60 -17.19 -1.70
C LEU A 190 12.61 -18.26 -1.34
#